data_b86d9875811a07977c61375273ea6f1d
#
_entry.id   b86d9875811a07977c61375273ea6f1d
#
_cell.length_a   1.000
_cell.length_b   1.000
_cell.length_c   1.000
_cell.angle_alpha   90.00
_cell.angle_beta   90.00
_cell.angle_gamma   90.00
#
_symmetry.space_group_name_H-M   'P 1'
#
loop_
_entity.id
_entity.type
_entity.pdbx_description
1 polymer ?
#
loop_
_entity_poly.entity_id
_entity_poly.type
_entity_poly.pdbx_seq_one_letter_code
_entity_poly.pdbx_strand_id
1 'polypeptide(L)'
;MSKAIYIEDNLFDKTIIDNERYTVRVIIKNKNNLFGYIYINGEDIFGYRDHIESAGGGIEEGETDEDAVKREVLEELGCTCKIVAFIGQIVHDFNLLRRRTYANYYYVEVIDENLETNLTSLEKTLFKGIIWKSLVDIKNILNKETSKVGMLVHKRELKAIELYEKYIKKNGGQNE
;
A
#
# COMPACT_ATOMS: atom_id res chain seq x y z
N MET A 1 10.68 19.41 0.65
CA MET A 1 9.80 18.38 0.05
C MET A 1 10.67 17.17 -0.30
N SER A 2 10.35 15.97 0.15
CA SER A 2 11.06 14.77 -0.29
C SER A 2 10.75 14.53 -1.76
N LYS A 3 11.79 14.23 -2.56
CA LYS A 3 11.62 13.92 -3.98
C LYS A 3 10.79 12.64 -4.10
N ALA A 4 9.75 12.64 -4.93
CA ALA A 4 8.95 11.45 -5.20
C ALA A 4 9.85 10.31 -5.72
N ILE A 5 9.59 9.07 -5.30
CA ILE A 5 10.26 7.89 -5.83
C ILE A 5 9.49 7.44 -7.08
N TYR A 6 10.18 7.34 -8.21
CA TYR A 6 9.58 6.83 -9.43
C TYR A 6 9.97 5.36 -9.66
N ILE A 7 8.97 4.55 -10.03
CA ILE A 7 9.14 3.13 -10.36
C ILE A 7 8.60 2.89 -11.76
N GLU A 8 9.48 2.55 -12.69
CA GLU A 8 9.12 2.13 -14.03
C GLU A 8 8.63 0.67 -14.03
N ASP A 9 7.58 0.40 -14.83
CA ASP A 9 7.13 -0.96 -15.13
C ASP A 9 8.04 -1.56 -16.20
N ASN A 10 8.92 -2.47 -15.78
CA ASN A 10 9.84 -3.19 -16.66
C ASN A 10 9.41 -4.66 -16.89
N LEU A 11 8.22 -5.05 -16.42
CA LEU A 11 7.74 -6.44 -16.48
C LEU A 11 6.73 -6.67 -17.59
N PHE A 12 6.02 -5.64 -17.98
CA PHE A 12 5.04 -5.67 -19.07
C PHE A 12 5.51 -4.83 -20.25
N ASP A 13 5.02 -5.18 -21.44
CA ASP A 13 5.37 -4.46 -22.66
C ASP A 13 5.08 -2.97 -22.51
N LYS A 14 6.03 -2.15 -22.97
CA LYS A 14 5.95 -0.71 -22.86
C LYS A 14 4.77 -0.17 -23.65
N THR A 15 3.94 0.64 -23.01
CA THR A 15 2.76 1.27 -23.62
C THR A 15 2.79 2.78 -23.43
N ILE A 16 1.91 3.48 -24.14
CA ILE A 16 1.66 4.90 -23.88
C ILE A 16 0.83 4.99 -22.59
N ILE A 17 1.36 5.72 -21.62
CA ILE A 17 0.63 6.05 -20.39
C ILE A 17 -0.30 7.23 -20.71
N ASP A 18 -1.59 7.02 -20.65
CA ASP A 18 -2.62 8.00 -21.04
C ASP A 18 -3.68 8.25 -19.96
N ASN A 19 -3.53 7.61 -18.79
CA ASN A 19 -4.36 7.94 -17.65
C ASN A 19 -3.55 8.02 -16.36
N GLU A 20 -4.07 8.80 -15.41
CA GLU A 20 -3.46 9.02 -14.10
C GLU A 20 -4.42 8.63 -12.99
N ARG A 21 -3.87 8.18 -11.87
CA ARG A 21 -4.63 7.87 -10.66
C ARG A 21 -3.91 8.40 -9.44
N TYR A 22 -4.65 9.06 -8.58
CA TYR A 22 -4.18 9.56 -7.29
C TYR A 22 -4.71 8.67 -6.19
N THR A 23 -3.82 8.19 -5.32
CA THR A 23 -4.16 7.22 -4.27
C THR A 23 -3.48 7.58 -2.97
N VAL A 24 -4.07 7.14 -1.87
CA VAL A 24 -3.38 7.04 -0.58
C VAL A 24 -3.05 5.58 -0.28
N ARG A 25 -1.96 5.34 0.44
CA ARG A 25 -1.57 4.03 0.98
C ARG A 25 -0.92 4.19 2.34
N VAL A 26 -0.98 3.15 3.15
CA VAL A 26 -0.49 3.23 4.53
C VAL A 26 0.57 2.19 4.85
N ILE A 27 1.57 2.60 5.62
CA ILE A 27 2.33 1.69 6.47
C ILE A 27 1.65 1.76 7.84
N ILE A 28 0.91 0.72 8.19
CA ILE A 28 0.12 0.64 9.41
C ILE A 28 0.77 -0.30 10.42
N LYS A 29 0.84 0.16 11.68
CA LYS A 29 1.41 -0.60 12.79
C LYS A 29 0.41 -0.71 13.94
N ASN A 30 0.26 -1.89 14.50
CA ASN A 30 -0.61 -2.11 15.66
C ASN A 30 0.17 -2.02 17.00
N LYS A 31 -0.55 -2.15 18.11
CA LYS A 31 -0.01 -2.07 19.47
C LYS A 31 1.05 -3.15 19.78
N ASN A 32 1.06 -4.25 19.04
CA ASN A 32 2.02 -5.34 19.17
C ASN A 32 3.26 -5.15 18.27
N ASN A 33 3.44 -3.96 17.68
CA ASN A 33 4.49 -3.66 16.71
C ASN A 33 4.45 -4.54 15.45
N LEU A 34 3.27 -5.06 15.07
CA LEU A 34 3.05 -5.78 13.85
C LEU A 34 2.53 -4.84 12.77
N PHE A 35 2.90 -5.12 11.52
CA PHE A 35 2.49 -4.36 10.33
C PHE A 35 1.39 -5.10 9.59
N GLY A 36 0.32 -4.34 9.21
CA GLY A 36 -0.85 -4.85 8.54
C GLY A 36 -0.73 -4.76 7.03
N TYR A 37 -0.97 -5.88 6.36
CA TYR A 37 -1.02 -5.99 4.90
C TYR A 37 -2.21 -6.83 4.47
N ILE A 38 -2.70 -6.59 3.25
CA ILE A 38 -3.76 -7.36 2.62
C ILE A 38 -3.12 -8.46 1.79
N TYR A 39 -3.64 -9.68 1.89
CA TYR A 39 -3.26 -10.79 1.00
C TYR A 39 -4.26 -10.90 -0.15
N ILE A 40 -3.75 -10.75 -1.36
CA ILE A 40 -4.46 -10.83 -2.62
C ILE A 40 -4.05 -12.11 -3.34
N ASN A 41 -5.04 -12.94 -3.69
CA ASN A 41 -4.81 -14.16 -4.47
C ASN A 41 -6.03 -14.48 -5.32
N GLY A 42 -5.81 -14.74 -6.59
CA GLY A 42 -6.85 -15.10 -7.55
C GLY A 42 -6.53 -14.63 -8.96
N GLU A 43 -7.48 -14.75 -9.83
CA GLU A 43 -7.35 -14.36 -11.23
C GLU A 43 -8.36 -13.25 -11.57
N ASP A 44 -7.91 -12.24 -12.28
CA ASP A 44 -8.75 -11.20 -12.84
C ASP A 44 -8.47 -11.04 -14.35
N ILE A 45 -9.08 -10.03 -14.97
CA ILE A 45 -8.90 -9.75 -16.42
C ILE A 45 -7.44 -9.46 -16.83
N PHE A 46 -6.56 -9.19 -15.87
CA PHE A 46 -5.14 -8.91 -16.08
C PHE A 46 -4.24 -10.09 -15.71
N GLY A 47 -4.83 -11.24 -15.36
CA GLY A 47 -4.12 -12.48 -15.03
C GLY A 47 -4.08 -12.81 -13.54
N TYR A 48 -3.25 -13.80 -13.22
CA TYR A 48 -3.12 -14.33 -11.87
C TYR A 48 -2.42 -13.34 -10.94
N ARG A 49 -3.00 -13.15 -9.77
CA ARG A 49 -2.48 -12.33 -8.68
C ARG A 49 -2.16 -13.20 -7.48
N ASP A 50 -0.99 -12.98 -6.91
CA ASP A 50 -0.54 -13.61 -5.66
C ASP A 50 0.48 -12.68 -5.02
N HIS A 51 0.03 -11.83 -4.11
CA HIS A 51 0.89 -10.84 -3.47
C HIS A 51 0.27 -10.30 -2.18
N ILE A 52 1.10 -9.65 -1.38
CA ILE A 52 0.63 -8.79 -0.31
C ILE A 52 0.77 -7.32 -0.71
N GLU A 53 -0.13 -6.48 -0.23
CA GLU A 53 -0.04 -5.04 -0.42
C GLU A 53 -0.55 -4.26 0.79
N SER A 54 -0.08 -3.04 0.91
CA SER A 54 -0.56 -2.08 1.92
C SER A 54 -2.00 -1.68 1.64
N ALA A 55 -2.79 -1.42 2.68
CA ALA A 55 -4.12 -0.87 2.52
C ALA A 55 -4.08 0.53 1.88
N GLY A 56 -5.09 0.81 1.09
CA GLY A 56 -5.26 2.10 0.43
C GLY A 56 -5.85 2.01 -0.97
N GLY A 57 -6.41 3.10 -1.43
CA GLY A 57 -7.10 3.20 -2.70
C GLY A 57 -7.17 4.61 -3.26
N GLY A 58 -8.09 4.82 -4.18
CA GLY A 58 -8.29 6.11 -4.84
C GLY A 58 -8.81 7.18 -3.88
N ILE A 59 -8.34 8.40 -4.06
CA ILE A 59 -8.91 9.57 -3.39
C ILE A 59 -10.20 9.92 -4.12
N GLU A 60 -11.30 10.06 -3.39
CA GLU A 60 -12.60 10.40 -3.95
C GLU A 60 -12.75 11.91 -4.15
N GLU A 61 -13.71 12.31 -4.99
CA GLU A 61 -13.97 13.74 -5.26
C GLU A 61 -14.33 14.49 -3.97
N GLY A 62 -13.59 15.55 -3.67
CA GLY A 62 -13.78 16.37 -2.47
C GLY A 62 -13.19 15.77 -1.19
N GLU A 63 -12.59 14.59 -1.25
CA GLU A 63 -11.95 13.95 -0.12
C GLU A 63 -10.52 14.47 0.09
N THR A 64 -10.13 14.65 1.34
CA THR A 64 -8.72 14.91 1.66
C THR A 64 -7.93 13.59 1.72
N ASP A 65 -6.63 13.64 1.56
CA ASP A 65 -5.77 12.46 1.74
C ASP A 65 -5.99 11.79 3.09
N GLU A 66 -6.14 12.58 4.16
CA GLU A 66 -6.33 12.05 5.51
C GLU A 66 -7.68 11.35 5.69
N ASP A 67 -8.74 11.85 5.04
CA ASP A 67 -10.05 11.20 5.05
C ASP A 67 -9.99 9.89 4.25
N ALA A 68 -9.36 9.91 3.07
CA ALA A 68 -9.12 8.73 2.27
C ALA A 68 -8.33 7.66 3.05
N VAL A 69 -7.27 8.04 3.76
CA VAL A 69 -6.50 7.12 4.61
C VAL A 69 -7.39 6.46 5.66
N LYS A 70 -8.21 7.22 6.38
CA LYS A 70 -9.08 6.68 7.43
C LYS A 70 -10.16 5.75 6.85
N ARG A 71 -10.76 6.15 5.72
CA ARG A 71 -11.78 5.34 5.01
C ARG A 71 -11.18 4.02 4.55
N GLU A 72 -10.07 4.04 3.82
CA GLU A 72 -9.43 2.84 3.28
C GLU A 72 -8.95 1.88 4.38
N VAL A 73 -8.37 2.40 5.47
CA VAL A 73 -7.97 1.58 6.62
C VAL A 73 -9.17 0.90 7.26
N LEU A 74 -10.30 1.59 7.38
CA LEU A 74 -11.52 0.99 7.92
C LEU A 74 -12.12 -0.04 6.96
N GLU A 75 -12.23 0.28 5.68
CA GLU A 75 -12.85 -0.58 4.66
C GLU A 75 -12.06 -1.87 4.43
N GLU A 76 -10.74 -1.78 4.32
CA GLU A 76 -9.89 -2.90 3.95
C GLU A 76 -9.33 -3.68 5.14
N LEU A 77 -9.04 -3.01 6.27
CA LEU A 77 -8.42 -3.64 7.44
C LEU A 77 -9.36 -3.78 8.65
N GLY A 78 -10.56 -3.18 8.61
CA GLY A 78 -11.46 -3.18 9.76
C GLY A 78 -10.84 -2.52 11.00
N CYS A 79 -10.08 -1.45 10.80
CA CYS A 79 -9.39 -0.72 11.85
C CYS A 79 -9.71 0.78 11.80
N THR A 80 -9.71 1.43 12.97
CA THR A 80 -9.51 2.88 13.03
C THR A 80 -8.04 3.19 13.28
N CYS A 81 -7.58 4.33 12.81
CA CYS A 81 -6.17 4.69 12.91
C CYS A 81 -5.93 6.15 13.25
N LYS A 82 -4.75 6.40 13.84
CA LYS A 82 -4.15 7.71 13.99
C LYS A 82 -3.10 7.90 12.89
N ILE A 83 -3.25 8.96 12.10
CA ILE A 83 -2.22 9.37 11.14
C ILE A 83 -1.08 10.00 11.92
N VAL A 84 0.12 9.43 11.76
CA VAL A 84 1.34 9.90 12.41
C VAL A 84 2.09 10.85 11.49
N ALA A 85 2.28 10.47 10.22
CA ALA A 85 3.00 11.31 9.26
C ALA A 85 2.71 10.92 7.81
N PHE A 86 2.79 11.91 6.92
CA PHE A 86 3.07 11.69 5.50
C PHE A 86 4.55 11.32 5.37
N ILE A 87 4.86 10.16 4.78
CA ILE A 87 6.23 9.65 4.69
C ILE A 87 6.83 9.76 3.28
N GLY A 88 6.03 10.05 2.27
CA GLY A 88 6.48 10.32 0.91
C GLY A 88 5.53 9.87 -0.17
N GLN A 89 5.87 10.17 -1.41
CA GLN A 89 5.10 9.78 -2.59
C GLN A 89 5.89 8.78 -3.43
N ILE A 90 5.21 7.74 -3.91
CA ILE A 90 5.72 6.82 -4.91
C ILE A 90 4.89 6.99 -6.18
N VAL A 91 5.56 7.27 -7.29
CA VAL A 91 4.95 7.33 -8.61
C VAL A 91 5.33 6.07 -9.35
N HIS A 92 4.36 5.33 -9.85
CA HIS A 92 4.64 4.11 -10.59
C HIS A 92 3.75 3.97 -11.83
N ASP A 93 4.34 3.46 -12.89
CA ASP A 93 3.61 3.12 -14.11
C ASP A 93 3.13 1.68 -14.03
N PHE A 94 2.01 1.41 -14.69
CA PHE A 94 1.46 0.09 -14.88
C PHE A 94 1.01 -0.04 -16.34
N ASN A 95 1.87 -0.64 -17.16
CA ASN A 95 1.71 -0.70 -18.61
C ASN A 95 0.43 -1.42 -19.04
N LEU A 96 0.04 -2.51 -18.38
CA LEU A 96 -1.23 -3.21 -18.65
C LEU A 96 -2.45 -2.31 -18.58
N LEU A 97 -2.44 -1.32 -17.69
CA LEU A 97 -3.54 -0.37 -17.47
C LEU A 97 -3.32 0.97 -18.19
N ARG A 98 -2.18 1.13 -18.87
CA ARG A 98 -1.76 2.39 -19.49
C ARG A 98 -1.81 3.55 -18.49
N ARG A 99 -1.46 3.28 -17.22
CA ARG A 99 -1.74 4.17 -16.10
C ARG A 99 -0.50 4.51 -15.29
N ARG A 100 -0.37 5.79 -14.96
CA ARG A 100 0.53 6.29 -13.92
C ARG A 100 -0.25 6.51 -12.63
N THR A 101 0.27 5.95 -11.54
CA THR A 101 -0.33 6.12 -10.21
C THR A 101 0.59 6.95 -9.33
N TYR A 102 0.03 7.98 -8.72
CA TYR A 102 0.66 8.81 -7.69
C TYR A 102 0.14 8.32 -6.34
N ALA A 103 0.97 7.59 -5.60
CA ALA A 103 0.60 7.01 -4.33
C ALA A 103 1.23 7.79 -3.17
N ASN A 104 0.42 8.50 -2.40
CA ASN A 104 0.81 9.19 -1.19
C ASN A 104 0.82 8.20 -0.03
N TYR A 105 2.00 7.96 0.55
CA TYR A 105 2.18 7.03 1.67
C TYR A 105 2.16 7.73 3.01
N TYR A 106 1.37 7.17 3.93
CA TYR A 106 1.23 7.63 5.30
C TYR A 106 1.67 6.55 6.28
N TYR A 107 2.38 6.95 7.33
CA TYR A 107 2.56 6.10 8.50
C TYR A 107 1.39 6.32 9.45
N VAL A 108 0.74 5.23 9.84
CA VAL A 108 -0.42 5.27 10.73
C VAL A 108 -0.30 4.22 11.83
N GLU A 109 -0.92 4.50 12.98
CA GLU A 109 -1.01 3.58 14.11
C GLU A 109 -2.47 3.20 14.37
N VAL A 110 -2.70 1.91 14.62
CA VAL A 110 -4.04 1.39 14.92
C VAL A 110 -4.53 1.95 16.26
N ILE A 111 -5.78 2.41 16.27
CA ILE A 111 -6.51 2.77 17.49
C ILE A 111 -7.37 1.59 17.93
N ASP A 112 -8.31 1.16 17.09
CA ASP A 112 -9.22 0.04 17.32
C ASP A 112 -9.09 -0.98 16.20
N GLU A 113 -9.19 -2.26 16.55
CA GLU A 113 -9.12 -3.42 15.64
C GLU A 113 -10.45 -4.19 15.66
N ASN A 114 -10.56 -5.14 14.73
CA ASN A 114 -11.69 -6.09 14.65
C ASN A 114 -13.06 -5.45 14.34
N LEU A 115 -13.04 -4.35 13.58
CA LEU A 115 -14.26 -3.78 13.02
C LEU A 115 -14.62 -4.50 11.71
N GLU A 116 -15.84 -4.31 11.23
CA GLU A 116 -16.25 -4.89 9.94
C GLU A 116 -15.53 -4.20 8.78
N THR A 117 -15.03 -5.02 7.84
CA THR A 117 -14.48 -4.54 6.56
C THR A 117 -15.62 -4.26 5.58
N ASN A 118 -15.44 -3.31 4.69
CA ASN A 118 -16.42 -2.95 3.66
C ASN A 118 -15.78 -3.00 2.26
N LEU A 119 -15.45 -4.21 1.84
CA LEU A 119 -14.83 -4.45 0.53
C LEU A 119 -15.85 -4.35 -0.60
N THR A 120 -15.44 -3.81 -1.74
CA THR A 120 -16.19 -3.86 -2.99
C THR A 120 -16.35 -5.30 -3.49
N SER A 121 -17.27 -5.54 -4.42
CA SER A 121 -17.47 -6.88 -4.99
C SER A 121 -16.23 -7.44 -5.68
N LEU A 122 -15.42 -6.57 -6.34
CA LEU A 122 -14.18 -6.97 -6.99
C LEU A 122 -13.10 -7.32 -5.96
N GLU A 123 -12.94 -6.51 -4.93
CA GLU A 123 -11.99 -6.77 -3.84
C GLU A 123 -12.31 -8.09 -3.14
N LYS A 124 -13.57 -8.36 -2.84
CA LYS A 124 -14.01 -9.64 -2.24
C LYS A 124 -13.58 -10.87 -3.04
N THR A 125 -13.46 -10.76 -4.35
CA THR A 125 -13.06 -11.89 -5.21
C THR A 125 -11.59 -12.25 -5.00
N LEU A 126 -10.74 -11.26 -4.85
CA LEU A 126 -9.29 -11.42 -4.76
C LEU A 126 -8.74 -11.38 -3.32
N PHE A 127 -9.43 -10.72 -2.42
CA PHE A 127 -9.05 -10.61 -1.01
C PHE A 127 -9.11 -11.97 -0.31
N LYS A 128 -8.00 -12.37 0.31
CA LYS A 128 -7.88 -13.64 1.05
C LYS A 128 -7.66 -13.46 2.55
N GLY A 129 -7.51 -12.23 2.99
CA GLY A 129 -7.39 -11.89 4.40
C GLY A 129 -6.38 -10.81 4.68
N ILE A 130 -6.30 -10.47 5.95
CA ILE A 130 -5.36 -9.51 6.49
C ILE A 130 -4.26 -10.28 7.20
N ILE A 131 -3.01 -9.90 6.97
CA ILE A 131 -1.87 -10.45 7.69
C ILE A 131 -1.27 -9.36 8.59
N TRP A 132 -0.92 -9.75 9.81
CA TRP A 132 -0.18 -8.93 10.77
C TRP A 132 1.15 -9.62 11.07
N LYS A 133 2.26 -9.02 10.68
CA LYS A 133 3.59 -9.62 10.83
C LYS A 133 4.63 -8.58 11.22
N SER A 134 5.79 -9.06 11.73
CA SER A 134 6.94 -8.20 11.91
C SER A 134 7.40 -7.58 10.59
N LEU A 135 8.06 -6.43 10.65
CA LEU A 135 8.57 -5.77 9.43
C LEU A 135 9.59 -6.65 8.69
N VAL A 136 10.35 -7.46 9.43
CA VAL A 136 11.30 -8.43 8.86
C VAL A 136 10.57 -9.51 8.06
N ASP A 137 9.48 -10.07 8.61
CA ASP A 137 8.69 -11.08 7.91
C ASP A 137 7.98 -10.51 6.68
N ILE A 138 7.45 -9.29 6.78
CA ILE A 138 6.88 -8.59 5.62
C ILE A 138 7.93 -8.44 4.51
N LYS A 139 9.13 -7.94 4.83
CA LYS A 139 10.23 -7.83 3.86
C LYS A 139 10.59 -9.19 3.24
N ASN A 140 10.62 -10.24 4.04
CA ASN A 140 10.90 -11.59 3.55
C ASN A 140 9.84 -12.07 2.55
N ILE A 141 8.55 -11.76 2.78
CA ILE A 141 7.48 -12.07 1.84
C ILE A 141 7.64 -11.25 0.56
N LEU A 142 7.85 -9.94 0.67
CA LEU A 142 7.97 -9.02 -0.46
C LEU A 142 9.19 -9.31 -1.36
N ASN A 143 10.20 -9.98 -0.85
CA ASN A 143 11.39 -10.39 -1.62
C ASN A 143 11.25 -11.77 -2.31
N LYS A 144 10.14 -12.49 -2.09
CA LYS A 144 9.89 -13.75 -2.79
C LYS A 144 9.36 -13.51 -4.18
N GLU A 145 9.70 -14.42 -5.10
CA GLU A 145 9.03 -14.48 -6.40
C GLU A 145 7.53 -14.73 -6.24
N THR A 146 6.77 -14.07 -7.08
CA THR A 146 5.32 -14.14 -7.11
C THR A 146 4.81 -13.90 -8.53
N SER A 147 3.50 -13.70 -8.71
CA SER A 147 2.92 -13.34 -10.00
C SER A 147 3.56 -12.06 -10.57
N LYS A 148 3.52 -11.92 -11.89
CA LYS A 148 4.12 -10.76 -12.58
C LYS A 148 3.58 -9.42 -12.06
N VAL A 149 2.28 -9.35 -11.81
CA VAL A 149 1.64 -8.19 -11.18
C VAL A 149 2.12 -8.05 -9.73
N GLY A 150 2.18 -9.16 -8.99
CA GLY A 150 2.67 -9.18 -7.61
C GLY A 150 4.09 -8.64 -7.48
N MET A 151 4.98 -8.94 -8.42
CA MET A 151 6.36 -8.39 -8.41
C MET A 151 6.38 -6.86 -8.54
N LEU A 152 5.50 -6.26 -9.37
CA LEU A 152 5.39 -4.80 -9.44
C LEU A 152 4.88 -4.21 -8.12
N VAL A 153 3.87 -4.84 -7.53
CA VAL A 153 3.32 -4.42 -6.23
C VAL A 153 4.38 -4.53 -5.15
N HIS A 154 5.06 -5.68 -5.03
CA HIS A 154 6.09 -5.90 -4.04
C HIS A 154 7.25 -4.90 -4.15
N LYS A 155 7.66 -4.54 -5.38
CA LYS A 155 8.67 -3.50 -5.61
C LYS A 155 8.22 -2.15 -5.04
N ARG A 156 6.96 -1.77 -5.21
CA ARG A 156 6.38 -0.56 -4.63
C ARG A 156 6.35 -0.61 -3.11
N GLU A 157 5.91 -1.74 -2.54
CA GLU A 157 5.81 -1.91 -1.08
C GLU A 157 7.20 -1.87 -0.41
N LEU A 158 8.23 -2.48 -1.01
CA LEU A 158 9.59 -2.37 -0.51
C LEU A 158 10.08 -0.92 -0.49
N LYS A 159 9.74 -0.11 -1.51
CA LYS A 159 10.05 1.33 -1.51
C LYS A 159 9.28 2.11 -0.44
N ALA A 160 8.05 1.72 -0.17
CA ALA A 160 7.27 2.31 0.93
C ALA A 160 7.89 2.01 2.30
N ILE A 161 8.38 0.79 2.51
CA ILE A 161 9.10 0.43 3.73
C ILE A 161 10.40 1.25 3.87
N GLU A 162 11.15 1.48 2.78
CA GLU A 162 12.33 2.36 2.80
C GLU A 162 11.97 3.80 3.23
N LEU A 163 10.81 4.33 2.79
CA LEU A 163 10.33 5.64 3.22
C LEU A 163 10.02 5.65 4.73
N TYR A 164 9.34 4.60 5.20
CA TYR A 164 9.04 4.44 6.62
C TYR A 164 10.32 4.35 7.48
N GLU A 165 11.29 3.53 7.08
CA GLU A 165 12.55 3.37 7.81
C GLU A 165 13.35 4.68 7.87
N LYS A 166 13.36 5.44 6.76
CA LYS A 166 13.98 6.78 6.74
C LYS A 166 13.27 7.76 7.70
N TYR A 167 11.93 7.70 7.73
CA TYR A 167 11.14 8.51 8.65
C TYR A 167 11.48 8.18 10.11
N ILE A 168 11.47 6.89 10.48
CA ILE A 168 11.79 6.44 11.85
C ILE A 168 13.22 6.82 12.24
N LYS A 169 14.20 6.60 11.37
CA LYS A 169 15.59 6.97 11.63
C LYS A 169 15.77 8.47 11.87
N LYS A 170 15.03 9.30 11.16
CA LYS A 170 15.11 10.76 11.30
C LYS A 170 14.45 11.25 12.59
N ASN A 171 13.36 10.62 13.03
CA ASN A 171 12.53 11.10 14.14
C ASN A 171 12.72 10.27 15.43
N GLY A 172 13.26 9.04 15.35
CA GLY A 172 13.56 8.18 16.50
C GLY A 172 14.79 8.59 17.31
N GLY A 173 15.64 9.46 16.79
CA GLY A 173 16.79 10.03 17.52
C GLY A 173 16.46 11.28 18.36
N GLN A 174 15.18 11.65 18.47
CA GLN A 174 14.77 12.83 19.28
C GLN A 174 14.17 12.47 20.65
N ASN A 175 14.16 11.18 21.01
CA ASN A 175 13.61 10.69 22.30
C ASN A 175 14.66 9.97 23.15
N GLU A 176 15.90 10.46 23.18
CA GLU A 176 16.88 10.14 24.23
C GLU A 176 17.27 11.38 25.02
#